data_b6dd3ab961e556dfe0d983ed5da1c622
#
_entry.id   b6dd3ab961e556dfe0d983ed5da1c622
#
_cell.length_a   1.000
_cell.length_b   1.000
_cell.length_c   1.000
_cell.angle_alpha   90.00
_cell.angle_beta   90.00
_cell.angle_gamma   90.00
#
_symmetry.space_group_name_H-M   'P 1'
#
loop_
_entity.id
_entity.type
_entity.pdbx_description
1 polymer ?
#
loop_
_entity_poly.entity_id
_entity_poly.type
_entity_poly.pdbx_seq_one_letter_code
_entity_poly.pdbx_strand_id
1 'polypeptide(L)'
;MIDFLRIATRTGKHGVIEVYPNFIITKSKDLMIRGSDFYAIWLEERGLWSTEEQDALQLIDCELDIYANEHKQFLGDNVRVLHMWDAQSGMIDIWHKYCQRQMRDNYHTLDETLIFANTSVKKDSYASKRLPYPLEQGSIAAYDELMTTLYTPEEREKIEWAIGSIVNGDSKKIQKFLVLYGPPGSGKSTILNIIQKMFDGYWAVFDSKALGSSSNAFALEAFKSNPLIAIQHDGDLSRIEDNTRLNSLVSHETMMVNEKFRSAYASQFKCFMFLGTNKPVKITDAKSGLIRRLIDVEPSGEKIPAKKYRDLVGKVDFELGAIAWYCKDVYEKNKHRYDDYVPTRMLGASNDFYNFMLDSYYIFKKEDGVSLKRAWAMYDTYNQEAKVSYPYSRRAFREELMNYFSDYKERAENMNGERVRSYYSGFKYEKFKEFLEDPPPGDDAGNDPPASSWVELKEQHSLFNDICKDCLAQYANENGTPMQKWENVKTRLTGIDTKKLHYVKVPENHIVIDFDIPGPDGSKSFERNLEAASK
;
A
#
# COMPACT_ATOMS: atom_id res chain seq x y z
N MET A 1 -42.49 -12.66 4.80
CA MET A 1 -42.43 -14.05 5.33
C MET A 1 -41.14 -14.70 4.83
N ILE A 2 -40.32 -15.16 5.74
CA ILE A 2 -38.98 -15.72 5.49
C ILE A 2 -39.14 -17.14 4.93
N ASP A 3 -38.50 -17.48 3.83
CA ASP A 3 -38.73 -18.73 3.09
C ASP A 3 -38.25 -20.00 3.80
N PHE A 4 -37.33 -19.91 4.74
CA PHE A 4 -36.81 -21.04 5.53
C PHE A 4 -37.48 -21.20 6.90
N LEU A 5 -38.45 -20.33 7.27
CA LEU A 5 -39.13 -20.34 8.56
C LEU A 5 -40.62 -20.71 8.40
N ARG A 6 -41.07 -21.61 9.22
CA ARG A 6 -42.50 -21.81 9.53
C ARG A 6 -42.69 -21.69 11.03
N ILE A 7 -43.83 -21.19 11.45
CA ILE A 7 -44.16 -21.09 12.85
C ILE A 7 -45.08 -22.25 13.21
N ALA A 8 -44.74 -22.92 14.28
CA ALA A 8 -45.50 -24.08 14.78
C ALA A 8 -45.96 -23.83 16.21
N THR A 9 -46.99 -24.56 16.60
CA THR A 9 -47.52 -24.53 17.96
C THR A 9 -47.57 -25.93 18.54
N ARG A 10 -47.37 -26.03 19.85
CA ARG A 10 -47.55 -27.29 20.59
C ARG A 10 -48.13 -26.98 21.98
N THR A 11 -48.88 -27.97 22.53
CA THR A 11 -49.33 -27.87 23.91
C THR A 11 -48.22 -28.31 24.85
N GLY A 12 -47.69 -27.36 25.62
CA GLY A 12 -46.68 -27.57 26.65
C GLY A 12 -47.27 -28.04 27.98
N LYS A 13 -46.47 -28.00 29.04
CA LYS A 13 -46.88 -28.34 30.40
C LYS A 13 -47.98 -27.36 30.90
N HIS A 14 -48.92 -27.86 31.67
CA HIS A 14 -50.04 -27.11 32.24
C HIS A 14 -50.98 -26.44 31.23
N GLY A 15 -51.07 -26.97 30.00
CA GLY A 15 -51.96 -26.45 28.95
C GLY A 15 -51.49 -25.14 28.31
N VAL A 16 -50.24 -24.74 28.52
CA VAL A 16 -49.64 -23.59 27.84
C VAL A 16 -49.45 -23.91 26.37
N ILE A 17 -49.88 -23.03 25.48
CA ILE A 17 -49.61 -23.15 24.05
C ILE A 17 -48.26 -22.50 23.76
N GLU A 18 -47.29 -23.29 23.38
CA GLU A 18 -45.96 -22.82 22.98
C GLU A 18 -45.94 -22.55 21.49
N VAL A 19 -45.54 -21.31 21.11
CA VAL A 19 -45.29 -20.88 19.74
C VAL A 19 -43.78 -20.92 19.52
N TYR A 20 -43.32 -21.62 18.47
CA TYR A 20 -41.87 -21.81 18.25
C TYR A 20 -41.53 -21.88 16.76
N PRO A 21 -40.24 -21.55 16.39
CA PRO A 21 -39.81 -21.62 15.02
C PRO A 21 -39.62 -23.09 14.57
N ASN A 22 -40.06 -23.38 13.37
CA ASN A 22 -39.83 -24.66 12.68
C ASN A 22 -39.06 -24.35 11.39
N PHE A 23 -37.79 -24.74 11.33
CA PHE A 23 -36.91 -24.43 10.22
C PHE A 23 -37.05 -25.48 9.11
N ILE A 24 -37.17 -25.00 7.88
CA ILE A 24 -37.33 -25.83 6.69
C ILE A 24 -35.99 -25.94 5.98
N ILE A 25 -35.52 -27.16 5.75
CA ILE A 25 -34.33 -27.42 4.94
C ILE A 25 -34.71 -27.22 3.47
N THR A 26 -34.28 -26.11 2.90
CA THR A 26 -34.54 -25.70 1.52
C THR A 26 -33.41 -24.84 0.99
N LYS A 27 -33.38 -24.64 -0.33
CA LYS A 27 -32.54 -23.61 -0.96
C LYS A 27 -33.18 -22.25 -0.72
N SER A 28 -32.82 -21.64 0.40
CA SER A 28 -33.36 -20.34 0.78
C SER A 28 -32.84 -19.23 -0.13
N LYS A 29 -33.70 -18.25 -0.44
CA LYS A 29 -33.34 -17.00 -1.12
C LYS A 29 -33.01 -15.89 -0.13
N ASP A 30 -33.32 -16.10 1.16
CA ASP A 30 -33.19 -15.13 2.23
C ASP A 30 -32.02 -15.44 3.16
N LEU A 31 -31.48 -16.65 3.13
CA LEU A 31 -30.44 -17.14 4.02
C LEU A 31 -29.28 -17.75 3.24
N MET A 32 -28.08 -17.35 3.52
CA MET A 32 -26.83 -17.95 3.02
C MET A 32 -26.06 -18.62 4.15
N ILE A 33 -25.50 -19.79 3.85
CA ILE A 33 -24.65 -20.57 4.76
C ILE A 33 -23.28 -20.78 4.10
N ARG A 34 -22.21 -20.57 4.86
CA ARG A 34 -20.84 -20.80 4.41
C ARG A 34 -20.20 -21.92 5.23
N GLY A 35 -19.76 -22.97 4.57
CA GLY A 35 -19.28 -24.17 5.28
C GLY A 35 -20.44 -24.86 6.01
N SER A 36 -20.47 -24.82 7.33
CA SER A 36 -21.58 -25.32 8.18
C SER A 36 -22.17 -24.23 9.06
N ASP A 37 -21.75 -22.98 8.84
CA ASP A 37 -22.07 -21.87 9.71
C ASP A 37 -22.92 -20.84 8.98
N PHE A 38 -23.69 -20.07 9.73
CA PHE A 38 -24.36 -18.89 9.23
C PHE A 38 -23.39 -17.98 8.49
N TYR A 39 -23.83 -17.39 7.39
CA TYR A 39 -23.05 -16.43 6.63
C TYR A 39 -23.75 -15.09 6.48
N ALA A 40 -24.98 -15.07 5.95
CA ALA A 40 -25.75 -13.84 5.80
C ALA A 40 -27.25 -14.10 5.69
N ILE A 41 -28.04 -13.09 6.08
CA ILE A 41 -29.47 -13.03 5.91
C ILE A 41 -29.88 -11.75 5.19
N TRP A 42 -30.88 -11.83 4.32
CA TRP A 42 -31.45 -10.66 3.65
C TRP A 42 -32.42 -9.92 4.58
N LEU A 43 -32.19 -8.61 4.75
CA LEU A 43 -33.06 -7.71 5.51
C LEU A 43 -33.80 -6.79 4.54
N GLU A 44 -35.06 -7.06 4.30
CA GLU A 44 -35.91 -6.31 3.35
C GLU A 44 -35.99 -4.82 3.69
N GLU A 45 -36.09 -4.49 4.98
CA GLU A 45 -36.19 -3.11 5.46
C GLU A 45 -34.94 -2.28 5.16
N ARG A 46 -33.76 -2.92 5.25
CA ARG A 46 -32.47 -2.27 4.94
C ARG A 46 -32.12 -2.34 3.46
N GLY A 47 -32.74 -3.28 2.72
CA GLY A 47 -32.37 -3.60 1.35
C GLY A 47 -30.91 -4.07 1.25
N LEU A 48 -30.42 -4.81 2.25
CA LEU A 48 -29.05 -5.30 2.36
C LEU A 48 -29.02 -6.69 3.00
N TRP A 49 -27.96 -7.42 2.72
CA TRP A 49 -27.61 -8.64 3.46
C TRP A 49 -26.95 -8.26 4.78
N SER A 50 -27.31 -8.93 5.87
CA SER A 50 -26.60 -8.82 7.14
C SER A 50 -25.74 -10.05 7.39
N THR A 51 -24.48 -9.84 7.79
CA THR A 51 -23.55 -10.89 8.22
C THR A 51 -23.60 -11.13 9.73
N GLU A 52 -24.43 -10.39 10.44
CA GLU A 52 -24.63 -10.54 11.88
C GLU A 52 -25.71 -11.61 12.15
N GLU A 53 -25.33 -12.73 12.76
CA GLU A 53 -26.26 -13.79 13.12
C GLU A 53 -27.38 -13.28 14.03
N GLN A 54 -27.07 -12.28 14.84
CA GLN A 54 -27.97 -11.54 15.70
C GLN A 54 -29.21 -11.01 14.95
N ASP A 55 -29.00 -10.42 13.77
CA ASP A 55 -30.09 -9.89 12.94
C ASP A 55 -31.01 -11.02 12.46
N ALA A 56 -30.46 -12.22 12.18
CA ALA A 56 -31.26 -13.38 11.83
C ALA A 56 -32.12 -13.84 13.00
N LEU A 57 -31.57 -13.91 14.21
CA LEU A 57 -32.32 -14.32 15.42
C LEU A 57 -33.42 -13.33 15.75
N GLN A 58 -33.13 -12.03 15.66
CA GLN A 58 -34.11 -10.97 15.90
C GLN A 58 -35.23 -11.00 14.86
N LEU A 59 -34.92 -11.23 13.59
CA LEU A 59 -35.93 -11.36 12.52
C LEU A 59 -36.86 -12.55 12.78
N ILE A 60 -36.31 -13.69 13.26
CA ILE A 60 -37.12 -14.87 13.62
C ILE A 60 -38.05 -14.55 14.80
N ASP A 61 -37.54 -13.89 15.85
CA ASP A 61 -38.31 -13.50 17.01
C ASP A 61 -39.44 -12.53 16.66
N CYS A 62 -39.19 -11.55 15.79
CA CYS A 62 -40.25 -10.67 15.28
C CYS A 62 -41.36 -11.40 14.54
N GLU A 63 -41.04 -12.38 13.68
CA GLU A 63 -42.05 -13.19 13.00
C GLU A 63 -42.88 -14.04 13.98
N LEU A 64 -42.25 -14.58 15.05
CA LEU A 64 -42.94 -15.30 16.10
C LEU A 64 -43.96 -14.42 16.86
N ASP A 65 -43.53 -13.18 17.19
CA ASP A 65 -44.40 -12.23 17.90
C ASP A 65 -45.56 -11.76 17.00
N ILE A 66 -45.29 -11.49 15.72
CA ILE A 66 -46.34 -11.14 14.75
C ILE A 66 -47.37 -12.29 14.68
N TYR A 67 -46.90 -13.52 14.52
CA TYR A 67 -47.78 -14.70 14.46
C TYR A 67 -48.63 -14.86 15.73
N ALA A 68 -48.01 -14.76 16.91
CA ALA A 68 -48.69 -14.87 18.19
C ALA A 68 -49.78 -13.79 18.35
N ASN A 69 -49.52 -12.58 17.93
CA ASN A 69 -50.47 -11.47 17.99
C ASN A 69 -51.62 -11.62 17.00
N GLU A 70 -51.34 -11.99 15.75
CA GLU A 70 -52.36 -12.20 14.71
C GLU A 70 -53.31 -13.37 15.03
N HIS A 71 -52.79 -14.39 15.70
CA HIS A 71 -53.55 -15.59 16.04
C HIS A 71 -54.05 -15.64 17.49
N LYS A 72 -53.95 -14.51 18.22
CA LYS A 72 -54.32 -14.43 19.65
C LYS A 72 -55.71 -14.97 19.95
N GLN A 73 -56.70 -14.73 19.08
CA GLN A 73 -58.06 -15.22 19.24
C GLN A 73 -58.16 -16.75 19.20
N PHE A 74 -57.27 -17.43 18.47
CA PHE A 74 -57.25 -18.90 18.36
C PHE A 74 -56.33 -19.53 19.40
N LEU A 75 -55.25 -18.84 19.82
CA LEU A 75 -54.29 -19.35 20.76
C LEU A 75 -54.71 -19.18 22.21
N GLY A 76 -55.64 -18.25 22.48
CA GLY A 76 -56.10 -17.94 23.83
C GLY A 76 -55.11 -17.12 24.64
N ASP A 77 -55.35 -16.97 25.97
CA ASP A 77 -54.54 -16.14 26.81
C ASP A 77 -53.30 -16.84 27.42
N ASN A 78 -53.26 -18.19 27.33
CA ASN A 78 -52.16 -18.98 27.92
C ASN A 78 -51.14 -19.37 26.87
N VAL A 79 -50.47 -18.35 26.28
CA VAL A 79 -49.46 -18.48 25.21
C VAL A 79 -48.09 -18.14 25.70
N ARG A 80 -47.11 -18.94 25.34
CA ARG A 80 -45.67 -18.67 25.51
C ARG A 80 -44.98 -18.70 24.16
N VAL A 81 -44.35 -17.59 23.77
CA VAL A 81 -43.48 -17.56 22.59
C VAL A 81 -42.09 -18.02 23.00
N LEU A 82 -41.53 -18.99 22.29
CA LEU A 82 -40.17 -19.49 22.52
C LEU A 82 -39.20 -18.71 21.65
N HIS A 83 -38.81 -17.55 22.12
CA HIS A 83 -37.85 -16.67 21.42
C HIS A 83 -36.46 -17.30 21.30
N MET A 84 -35.75 -16.94 20.26
CA MET A 84 -34.36 -17.36 20.02
C MET A 84 -33.44 -16.94 21.16
N TRP A 85 -33.71 -15.78 21.78
CA TRP A 85 -32.96 -15.21 22.90
C TRP A 85 -33.24 -15.83 24.25
N ASP A 86 -34.34 -16.57 24.40
CA ASP A 86 -34.60 -17.23 25.65
C ASP A 86 -33.67 -18.44 25.82
N ALA A 87 -32.65 -18.27 26.69
CA ALA A 87 -31.68 -19.33 26.97
C ALA A 87 -32.33 -20.65 27.44
N GLN A 88 -33.55 -20.60 28.01
CA GLN A 88 -34.29 -21.76 28.46
C GLN A 88 -35.09 -22.42 27.33
N SER A 89 -35.26 -21.74 26.19
CA SER A 89 -36.04 -22.28 25.05
C SER A 89 -35.31 -23.37 24.29
N GLY A 90 -33.97 -23.35 24.28
CA GLY A 90 -33.14 -24.25 23.45
C GLY A 90 -33.23 -23.98 21.95
N MET A 91 -33.86 -22.88 21.53
CA MET A 91 -34.07 -22.58 20.09
C MET A 91 -32.79 -22.24 19.36
N ILE A 92 -31.83 -21.65 20.03
CA ILE A 92 -30.49 -21.36 19.46
C ILE A 92 -29.77 -22.65 19.05
N ASP A 93 -29.82 -23.72 19.83
CA ASP A 93 -29.19 -24.99 19.46
C ASP A 93 -29.88 -25.63 18.23
N ILE A 94 -31.18 -25.44 18.13
CA ILE A 94 -31.97 -25.92 16.97
C ILE A 94 -31.58 -25.13 15.73
N TRP A 95 -31.39 -23.80 15.85
CA TRP A 95 -30.93 -22.95 14.78
C TRP A 95 -29.52 -23.34 14.28
N HIS A 96 -28.56 -23.53 15.17
CA HIS A 96 -27.22 -23.95 14.78
C HIS A 96 -27.20 -25.30 14.07
N LYS A 97 -27.98 -26.28 14.58
CA LYS A 97 -28.17 -27.59 13.92
C LYS A 97 -28.83 -27.44 12.55
N TYR A 98 -29.76 -26.52 12.40
CA TYR A 98 -30.39 -26.21 11.13
C TYR A 98 -29.38 -25.64 10.14
N CYS A 99 -28.56 -24.64 10.53
CA CYS A 99 -27.52 -24.08 9.70
C CYS A 99 -26.54 -25.13 9.17
N GLN A 100 -26.17 -26.12 10.01
CA GLN A 100 -25.31 -27.23 9.60
C GLN A 100 -25.93 -28.14 8.55
N ARG A 101 -27.26 -28.22 8.49
CA ARG A 101 -28.04 -29.10 7.58
C ARG A 101 -28.58 -28.37 6.35
N GLN A 102 -28.57 -27.02 6.35
CA GLN A 102 -29.11 -26.21 5.27
C GLN A 102 -28.39 -26.48 3.94
N MET A 103 -29.08 -26.34 2.84
CA MET A 103 -28.51 -26.43 1.50
C MET A 103 -27.50 -25.29 1.29
N ARG A 104 -26.29 -25.64 0.85
CA ARG A 104 -25.13 -24.73 0.77
C ARG A 104 -24.82 -24.22 -0.64
N ASP A 105 -25.64 -24.63 -1.61
CA ASP A 105 -25.48 -24.24 -3.01
C ASP A 105 -26.01 -22.83 -3.33
N ASN A 106 -26.54 -22.13 -2.35
CA ASN A 106 -27.05 -20.76 -2.43
C ASN A 106 -26.07 -19.71 -1.90
N TYR A 107 -24.83 -20.10 -1.55
CA TYR A 107 -23.81 -19.16 -1.09
C TYR A 107 -23.26 -18.30 -2.23
N HIS A 108 -23.14 -16.99 -1.98
CA HIS A 108 -22.48 -16.01 -2.81
C HIS A 108 -21.54 -15.14 -1.98
N THR A 109 -20.44 -14.70 -2.58
CA THR A 109 -19.57 -13.69 -1.96
C THR A 109 -20.31 -12.37 -1.90
N LEU A 110 -20.24 -11.69 -0.75
CA LEU A 110 -20.82 -10.37 -0.55
C LEU A 110 -19.81 -9.26 -0.89
N ASP A 111 -20.37 -8.07 -1.17
CA ASP A 111 -19.61 -6.82 -1.27
C ASP A 111 -18.52 -6.79 -2.35
N GLU A 112 -18.74 -7.51 -3.45
CA GLU A 112 -17.83 -7.46 -4.60
C GLU A 112 -17.90 -6.12 -5.37
N THR A 113 -18.89 -5.29 -5.08
CA THR A 113 -19.07 -3.96 -5.69
C THR A 113 -19.41 -2.93 -4.63
N LEU A 114 -18.97 -1.68 -4.86
CA LEU A 114 -19.32 -0.57 -4.00
C LEU A 114 -20.78 -0.18 -4.15
N ILE A 115 -21.46 0.03 -3.04
CA ILE A 115 -22.82 0.54 -2.99
C ILE A 115 -22.81 1.93 -2.35
N PHE A 116 -23.15 2.94 -3.11
CA PHE A 116 -23.27 4.32 -2.63
C PHE A 116 -24.70 4.60 -2.14
N ALA A 117 -24.89 5.69 -1.39
CA ALA A 117 -26.19 6.06 -0.85
C ALA A 117 -27.28 6.17 -1.91
N ASN A 118 -26.92 6.62 -3.12
CA ASN A 118 -27.82 6.75 -4.27
C ASN A 118 -27.87 5.52 -5.18
N THR A 119 -27.19 4.41 -4.82
CA THR A 119 -27.24 3.17 -5.61
C THR A 119 -28.48 2.34 -5.25
N SER A 120 -29.27 1.97 -6.26
CA SER A 120 -30.36 1.01 -6.08
C SER A 120 -29.81 -0.39 -5.86
N VAL A 121 -30.20 -1.03 -4.78
CA VAL A 121 -29.75 -2.39 -4.40
C VAL A 121 -30.90 -3.36 -4.50
N LYS A 122 -30.64 -4.52 -5.07
CA LYS A 122 -31.54 -5.67 -5.09
C LYS A 122 -30.90 -6.85 -4.34
N LYS A 123 -31.69 -7.85 -3.99
CA LYS A 123 -31.20 -9.05 -3.30
C LYS A 123 -30.04 -9.74 -4.03
N ASP A 124 -30.10 -9.80 -5.34
CA ASP A 124 -29.07 -10.37 -6.22
C ASP A 124 -27.84 -9.47 -6.43
N SER A 125 -27.83 -8.26 -5.84
CA SER A 125 -26.65 -7.42 -5.76
C SER A 125 -25.63 -7.92 -4.73
N TYR A 126 -26.01 -8.84 -3.85
CA TYR A 126 -25.17 -9.45 -2.81
C TYR A 126 -24.34 -8.42 -2.02
N ALA A 127 -24.98 -7.35 -1.59
CA ALA A 127 -24.35 -6.27 -0.83
C ALA A 127 -24.77 -6.31 0.64
N SER A 128 -23.80 -6.24 1.55
CA SER A 128 -24.04 -6.13 3.00
C SER A 128 -23.75 -4.73 3.53
N LYS A 129 -23.14 -3.87 2.73
CA LYS A 129 -22.67 -2.55 3.12
C LYS A 129 -23.13 -1.50 2.12
N ARG A 130 -23.26 -0.26 2.62
CA ARG A 130 -23.59 0.90 1.81
C ARG A 130 -22.80 2.10 2.32
N LEU A 131 -22.10 2.78 1.43
CA LEU A 131 -21.44 4.04 1.75
C LEU A 131 -22.47 5.13 2.06
N PRO A 132 -22.20 5.97 3.08
CA PRO A 132 -23.21 6.95 3.55
C PRO A 132 -23.38 8.17 2.65
N TYR A 133 -22.64 8.27 1.55
CA TYR A 133 -22.67 9.41 0.64
C TYR A 133 -22.99 8.96 -0.81
N PRO A 134 -23.60 9.86 -1.63
CA PRO A 134 -23.91 9.57 -3.01
C PRO A 134 -22.66 9.67 -3.90
N LEU A 135 -22.62 8.90 -4.98
CA LEU A 135 -21.63 9.07 -6.05
C LEU A 135 -22.18 10.10 -7.05
N GLU A 136 -21.71 11.35 -6.95
CA GLU A 136 -22.18 12.43 -7.80
C GLU A 136 -21.13 13.53 -7.96
N GLN A 137 -21.26 14.31 -9.01
CA GLN A 137 -20.41 15.46 -9.25
C GLN A 137 -20.65 16.54 -8.19
N GLY A 138 -19.58 17.12 -7.65
CA GLY A 138 -19.65 18.15 -6.62
C GLY A 138 -18.33 18.90 -6.44
N SER A 139 -18.28 19.77 -5.44
CA SER A 139 -17.05 20.48 -5.07
C SER A 139 -16.08 19.54 -4.38
N ILE A 140 -14.80 19.64 -4.74
CA ILE A 140 -13.66 18.95 -4.10
C ILE A 140 -12.61 19.96 -3.64
N ALA A 141 -13.01 21.19 -3.32
CA ALA A 141 -12.10 22.30 -3.08
C ALA A 141 -11.13 22.05 -1.92
N ALA A 142 -11.60 21.43 -0.84
CA ALA A 142 -10.75 21.12 0.31
C ALA A 142 -9.78 19.97 0.00
N TYR A 143 -10.25 18.93 -0.70
CA TYR A 143 -9.41 17.86 -1.20
C TYR A 143 -8.37 18.37 -2.20
N ASP A 144 -8.77 19.20 -3.14
CA ASP A 144 -7.89 19.77 -4.17
C ASP A 144 -6.75 20.58 -3.56
N GLU A 145 -7.06 21.47 -2.60
CA GLU A 145 -6.07 22.26 -1.89
C GLU A 145 -5.09 21.37 -1.08
N LEU A 146 -5.61 20.34 -0.42
CA LEU A 146 -4.81 19.38 0.33
C LEU A 146 -3.88 18.60 -0.58
N MET A 147 -4.41 18.05 -1.69
CA MET A 147 -3.63 17.23 -2.63
C MET A 147 -2.58 18.05 -3.38
N THR A 148 -2.91 19.26 -3.83
CA THR A 148 -1.97 20.14 -4.55
C THR A 148 -0.79 20.55 -3.66
N THR A 149 -0.99 20.65 -2.35
CA THR A 149 0.11 20.94 -1.41
C THR A 149 0.98 19.72 -1.15
N LEU A 150 0.35 18.55 -0.93
CA LEU A 150 1.06 17.35 -0.47
C LEU A 150 1.70 16.53 -1.60
N TYR A 151 1.26 16.68 -2.84
CA TYR A 151 1.72 15.86 -3.97
C TYR A 151 1.90 16.69 -5.23
N THR A 152 2.89 16.36 -6.05
CA THR A 152 2.99 16.89 -7.41
C THR A 152 1.82 16.40 -8.27
N PRO A 153 1.51 17.05 -9.41
CA PRO A 153 0.42 16.61 -10.29
C PRO A 153 0.53 15.14 -10.71
N GLU A 154 1.75 14.66 -11.00
CA GLU A 154 1.99 13.28 -11.42
C GLU A 154 1.74 12.29 -10.27
N GLU A 155 2.23 12.59 -9.07
CA GLU A 155 2.05 11.75 -7.89
C GLU A 155 0.60 11.73 -7.42
N ARG A 156 -0.08 12.86 -7.51
CA ARG A 156 -1.51 13.00 -7.24
C ARG A 156 -2.33 12.13 -8.20
N GLU A 157 -2.03 12.16 -9.48
CA GLU A 157 -2.76 11.39 -10.50
C GLU A 157 -2.68 9.87 -10.21
N LYS A 158 -1.53 9.35 -9.77
CA LYS A 158 -1.38 7.93 -9.38
C LYS A 158 -2.37 7.53 -8.29
N ILE A 159 -2.52 8.38 -7.26
CA ILE A 159 -3.46 8.17 -6.15
C ILE A 159 -4.91 8.19 -6.67
N GLU A 160 -5.26 9.22 -7.43
CA GLU A 160 -6.60 9.42 -7.97
C GLU A 160 -6.99 8.32 -8.96
N TRP A 161 -6.05 7.87 -9.78
CA TRP A 161 -6.22 6.71 -10.66
C TRP A 161 -6.49 5.43 -9.87
N ALA A 162 -5.75 5.18 -8.80
CA ALA A 162 -5.96 4.00 -7.95
C ALA A 162 -7.33 4.02 -7.29
N ILE A 163 -7.72 5.15 -6.68
CA ILE A 163 -9.06 5.34 -6.09
C ILE A 163 -10.14 5.15 -7.16
N GLY A 164 -9.97 5.78 -8.31
CA GLY A 164 -10.93 5.72 -9.42
C GLY A 164 -11.12 4.30 -9.96
N SER A 165 -10.05 3.49 -10.02
CA SER A 165 -10.12 2.09 -10.43
C SER A 165 -11.01 1.26 -9.52
N ILE A 166 -10.99 1.56 -8.21
CA ILE A 166 -11.82 0.91 -7.19
C ILE A 166 -13.28 1.34 -7.34
N VAL A 167 -13.53 2.66 -7.48
CA VAL A 167 -14.86 3.22 -7.68
C VAL A 167 -15.51 2.68 -8.95
N ASN A 168 -14.72 2.49 -10.01
CA ASN A 168 -15.19 1.92 -11.29
C ASN A 168 -15.38 0.39 -11.24
N GLY A 169 -14.88 -0.29 -10.19
CA GLY A 169 -14.96 -1.75 -10.04
C GLY A 169 -13.96 -2.53 -10.90
N ASP A 170 -12.98 -1.85 -11.50
CA ASP A 170 -11.93 -2.48 -12.31
C ASP A 170 -10.71 -2.92 -11.50
N SER A 171 -10.53 -2.40 -10.27
CA SER A 171 -9.38 -2.71 -9.40
C SER A 171 -9.13 -4.22 -9.21
N LYS A 172 -10.20 -5.02 -9.21
CA LYS A 172 -10.12 -6.49 -9.10
C LYS A 172 -9.58 -7.21 -10.35
N LYS A 173 -9.27 -6.48 -11.41
CA LYS A 173 -8.59 -6.97 -12.63
C LYS A 173 -7.20 -6.39 -12.77
N ILE A 174 -6.86 -5.38 -11.97
CA ILE A 174 -5.60 -4.65 -12.02
C ILE A 174 -4.59 -5.33 -11.11
N GLN A 175 -3.46 -5.76 -11.69
CA GLN A 175 -2.37 -6.40 -10.96
C GLN A 175 -1.36 -5.36 -10.44
N LYS A 176 -1.85 -4.34 -9.74
CA LYS A 176 -1.04 -3.26 -9.18
C LYS A 176 -1.40 -3.04 -7.71
N PHE A 177 -0.44 -2.51 -6.94
CA PHE A 177 -0.66 -1.96 -5.61
C PHE A 177 0.11 -0.64 -5.47
N LEU A 178 -0.34 0.23 -4.58
CA LEU A 178 0.21 1.57 -4.44
C LEU A 178 1.00 1.69 -3.14
N VAL A 179 2.21 2.24 -3.23
CA VAL A 179 3.11 2.47 -2.09
C VAL A 179 3.39 3.96 -1.94
N LEU A 180 2.93 4.54 -0.85
CA LEU A 180 3.25 5.90 -0.44
C LEU A 180 4.58 5.86 0.32
N TYR A 181 5.65 6.32 -0.31
CA TYR A 181 7.01 6.30 0.24
C TYR A 181 7.51 7.71 0.54
N GLY A 182 8.05 7.91 1.72
CA GLY A 182 8.63 9.20 2.11
C GLY A 182 8.83 9.35 3.62
N PRO A 183 9.43 10.45 4.08
CA PRO A 183 9.75 10.67 5.48
C PRO A 183 8.49 10.77 6.37
N PRO A 184 8.62 10.60 7.70
CA PRO A 184 7.54 10.83 8.63
C PRO A 184 6.98 12.25 8.52
N GLY A 185 5.66 12.40 8.65
CA GLY A 185 4.99 13.71 8.60
C GLY A 185 4.82 14.31 7.20
N SER A 186 5.07 13.57 6.12
CA SER A 186 4.96 14.03 4.73
C SER A 186 3.54 13.91 4.12
N GLY A 187 2.51 13.56 4.89
CA GLY A 187 1.13 13.49 4.40
C GLY A 187 0.65 12.09 3.99
N LYS A 188 1.49 11.03 4.01
CA LYS A 188 1.08 9.65 3.66
C LYS A 188 -0.15 9.17 4.42
N SER A 189 -0.13 9.27 5.76
CA SER A 189 -1.25 8.84 6.59
C SER A 189 -2.50 9.68 6.38
N THR A 190 -2.37 10.93 5.94
CA THR A 190 -3.50 11.80 5.61
C THR A 190 -4.32 11.22 4.47
N ILE A 191 -3.66 10.86 3.36
CA ILE A 191 -4.38 10.31 2.21
C ILE A 191 -4.90 8.90 2.48
N LEU A 192 -4.14 8.07 3.22
CA LEU A 192 -4.63 6.74 3.62
C LEU A 192 -5.88 6.83 4.52
N ASN A 193 -5.94 7.80 5.43
CA ASN A 193 -7.13 8.05 6.24
C ASN A 193 -8.33 8.52 5.39
N ILE A 194 -8.09 9.35 4.38
CA ILE A 194 -9.16 9.76 3.45
C ILE A 194 -9.67 8.55 2.67
N ILE A 195 -8.78 7.69 2.16
CA ILE A 195 -9.15 6.44 1.47
C ILE A 195 -9.96 5.52 2.40
N GLN A 196 -9.55 5.37 3.66
CA GLN A 196 -10.32 4.58 4.65
C GLN A 196 -11.73 5.13 4.85
N LYS A 197 -11.89 6.45 4.99
CA LYS A 197 -13.19 7.10 5.13
C LYS A 197 -14.04 6.97 3.86
N MET A 198 -13.41 7.13 2.68
CA MET A 198 -14.11 6.98 1.40
C MET A 198 -14.69 5.58 1.20
N PHE A 199 -14.03 4.57 1.73
CA PHE A 199 -14.43 3.18 1.52
C PHE A 199 -14.78 2.49 2.84
N ASP A 200 -15.44 3.22 3.73
CA ASP A 200 -15.82 2.69 5.04
C ASP A 200 -16.62 1.39 4.94
N GLY A 201 -16.21 0.41 5.73
CA GLY A 201 -16.74 -0.93 5.70
C GLY A 201 -16.19 -1.85 4.59
N TYR A 202 -15.51 -1.35 3.55
CA TYR A 202 -14.96 -2.14 2.44
C TYR A 202 -13.45 -2.36 2.52
N TRP A 203 -12.79 -1.93 3.58
CA TRP A 203 -11.35 -2.06 3.76
C TRP A 203 -10.98 -3.01 4.91
N ALA A 204 -9.76 -3.55 4.84
CA ALA A 204 -9.12 -4.28 5.93
C ALA A 204 -7.68 -3.81 6.12
N VAL A 205 -7.15 -4.01 7.33
CA VAL A 205 -5.73 -3.79 7.63
C VAL A 205 -4.96 -5.06 7.31
N PHE A 206 -3.80 -4.93 6.69
CA PHE A 206 -2.88 -6.05 6.46
C PHE A 206 -1.52 -5.78 7.11
N ASP A 207 -0.71 -6.83 7.25
CA ASP A 207 0.67 -6.74 7.71
C ASP A 207 1.62 -7.13 6.57
N SER A 208 2.33 -6.13 6.03
CA SER A 208 3.28 -6.32 4.94
C SER A 208 4.45 -7.23 5.30
N LYS A 209 4.91 -7.20 6.58
CA LYS A 209 5.96 -8.10 7.06
C LYS A 209 5.48 -9.56 7.07
N ALA A 210 4.23 -9.78 7.49
CA ALA A 210 3.64 -11.10 7.46
C ALA A 210 3.49 -11.64 6.03
N LEU A 211 3.13 -10.78 5.07
CA LEU A 211 3.04 -11.14 3.65
C LEU A 211 4.41 -11.44 3.02
N GLY A 212 5.46 -10.71 3.44
CA GLY A 212 6.83 -10.89 2.95
C GLY A 212 7.63 -11.99 3.66
N SER A 213 7.03 -12.69 4.63
CA SER A 213 7.68 -13.77 5.38
C SER A 213 7.14 -15.13 4.97
N SER A 214 8.05 -16.07 4.70
CA SER A 214 7.69 -17.46 4.39
C SER A 214 7.11 -18.22 5.59
N SER A 215 7.45 -17.81 6.82
CA SER A 215 7.11 -18.52 8.06
C SER A 215 5.70 -18.24 8.60
N ASN A 216 5.03 -17.15 8.18
CA ASN A 216 3.71 -16.80 8.71
C ASN A 216 2.57 -17.48 7.94
N ALA A 217 2.01 -18.54 8.52
CA ALA A 217 0.92 -19.30 7.93
C ALA A 217 -0.43 -18.54 7.91
N PHE A 218 -0.61 -17.53 8.75
CA PHE A 218 -1.88 -16.80 8.96
C PHE A 218 -1.91 -15.41 8.31
N ALA A 219 -0.94 -15.08 7.47
CA ALA A 219 -0.80 -13.76 6.85
C ALA A 219 -2.02 -13.35 6.00
N LEU A 220 -2.84 -14.30 5.56
CA LEU A 220 -4.02 -14.06 4.74
C LEU A 220 -5.33 -13.95 5.55
N GLU A 221 -5.30 -14.11 6.87
CA GLU A 221 -6.50 -14.05 7.70
C GLU A 221 -7.23 -12.69 7.61
N ALA A 222 -6.47 -11.60 7.46
CA ALA A 222 -7.03 -10.25 7.30
C ALA A 222 -7.91 -10.08 6.05
N PHE A 223 -7.73 -10.94 5.04
CA PHE A 223 -8.47 -10.87 3.77
C PHE A 223 -9.72 -11.74 3.72
N LYS A 224 -10.02 -12.46 4.79
CA LYS A 224 -11.14 -13.40 4.83
C LYS A 224 -12.53 -12.73 4.66
N SER A 225 -12.65 -11.46 5.01
CA SER A 225 -13.86 -10.66 4.80
C SER A 225 -14.05 -10.21 3.35
N ASN A 226 -13.17 -10.62 2.42
CA ASN A 226 -13.12 -10.18 1.03
C ASN A 226 -13.15 -8.65 0.89
N PRO A 227 -12.24 -7.91 1.53
CA PRO A 227 -12.21 -6.47 1.42
C PRO A 227 -11.90 -6.05 -0.02
N LEU A 228 -12.51 -4.97 -0.50
CA LEU A 228 -12.13 -4.38 -1.79
C LEU A 228 -10.79 -3.65 -1.71
N ILE A 229 -10.41 -3.24 -0.51
CA ILE A 229 -9.19 -2.47 -0.24
C ILE A 229 -8.47 -3.05 0.97
N ALA A 230 -7.15 -3.14 0.87
CA ALA A 230 -6.29 -3.45 2.00
C ALA A 230 -5.32 -2.30 2.25
N ILE A 231 -5.23 -1.84 3.50
CA ILE A 231 -4.46 -0.64 3.88
C ILE A 231 -3.50 -0.96 5.01
N GLN A 232 -2.26 -0.46 4.90
CA GLN A 232 -1.31 -0.41 5.99
C GLN A 232 -0.65 0.97 6.04
N HIS A 233 -0.73 1.67 7.19
CA HIS A 233 -0.23 3.04 7.35
C HIS A 233 1.27 3.14 7.51
N ASP A 234 1.89 2.17 8.17
CA ASP A 234 3.33 2.13 8.40
C ASP A 234 3.84 0.70 8.22
N GLY A 235 4.06 0.34 6.98
CA GLY A 235 4.55 -0.96 6.59
C GLY A 235 6.06 -0.97 6.36
N ASP A 236 6.63 -2.16 6.27
CA ASP A 236 8.04 -2.35 6.02
C ASP A 236 8.25 -3.54 5.07
N LEU A 237 8.51 -3.24 3.81
CA LEU A 237 8.90 -4.19 2.77
C LEU A 237 10.39 -4.03 2.40
N SER A 238 11.21 -3.40 3.26
CA SER A 238 12.65 -3.27 3.04
C SER A 238 13.42 -4.60 3.21
N ARG A 239 12.77 -5.62 3.81
CA ARG A 239 13.34 -6.95 4.05
C ARG A 239 12.33 -8.03 3.69
N ILE A 240 12.10 -8.24 2.40
CA ILE A 240 11.22 -9.32 1.91
C ILE A 240 12.06 -10.60 1.80
N GLU A 241 11.66 -11.65 2.50
CA GLU A 241 12.26 -12.99 2.39
C GLU A 241 11.73 -13.71 1.15
N ASP A 242 10.40 -13.62 0.93
CA ASP A 242 9.70 -14.22 -0.20
C ASP A 242 8.55 -13.31 -0.63
N ASN A 243 8.59 -12.86 -1.87
CA ASN A 243 7.56 -12.00 -2.45
C ASN A 243 6.44 -12.78 -3.16
N THR A 244 6.50 -14.11 -3.20
CA THR A 244 5.54 -14.95 -3.93
C THR A 244 4.11 -14.71 -3.45
N ARG A 245 3.89 -14.70 -2.12
CA ARG A 245 2.56 -14.49 -1.54
C ARG A 245 2.00 -13.10 -1.85
N LEU A 246 2.83 -12.05 -1.75
CA LEU A 246 2.43 -10.69 -2.11
C LEU A 246 2.11 -10.59 -3.61
N ASN A 247 2.93 -11.18 -4.46
CA ASN A 247 2.71 -11.22 -5.90
C ASN A 247 1.40 -11.92 -6.26
N SER A 248 1.13 -13.10 -5.67
CA SER A 248 -0.10 -13.86 -5.91
C SER A 248 -1.34 -13.11 -5.42
N LEU A 249 -1.24 -12.42 -4.27
CA LEU A 249 -2.33 -11.60 -3.74
C LEU A 249 -2.66 -10.42 -4.67
N VAL A 250 -1.64 -9.67 -5.12
CA VAL A 250 -1.80 -8.55 -6.05
C VAL A 250 -2.26 -9.01 -7.44
N SER A 251 -1.90 -10.22 -7.84
CA SER A 251 -2.36 -10.82 -9.11
C SER A 251 -3.74 -11.45 -9.01
N HIS A 252 -4.37 -11.40 -7.85
CA HIS A 252 -5.68 -12.02 -7.61
C HIS A 252 -5.71 -13.53 -7.93
N GLU A 253 -4.62 -14.24 -7.62
CA GLU A 253 -4.54 -15.69 -7.79
C GLU A 253 -5.28 -16.42 -6.67
N THR A 254 -5.68 -17.66 -6.94
CA THR A 254 -6.24 -18.53 -5.90
C THR A 254 -5.13 -18.96 -4.93
N MET A 255 -5.33 -18.72 -3.65
CA MET A 255 -4.34 -18.98 -2.60
C MET A 255 -4.92 -19.88 -1.51
N MET A 256 -4.06 -20.66 -0.85
CA MET A 256 -4.44 -21.42 0.32
C MET A 256 -4.48 -20.51 1.55
N VAL A 257 -5.60 -20.54 2.24
CA VAL A 257 -5.84 -19.78 3.48
C VAL A 257 -5.85 -20.73 4.66
N ASN A 258 -5.06 -20.42 5.68
CA ASN A 258 -5.05 -21.10 6.95
C ASN A 258 -5.72 -20.21 8.00
N GLU A 259 -6.71 -20.76 8.70
CA GLU A 259 -7.34 -20.13 9.85
C GLU A 259 -7.12 -21.00 11.09
N LYS A 260 -7.06 -20.35 12.26
CA LYS A 260 -6.99 -21.11 13.52
C LYS A 260 -8.24 -21.97 13.70
N PHE A 261 -8.03 -23.23 14.07
CA PHE A 261 -9.10 -24.20 14.34
C PHE A 261 -9.99 -24.56 13.14
N ARG A 262 -9.57 -24.28 11.91
CA ARG A 262 -10.28 -24.65 10.67
C ARG A 262 -9.35 -25.37 9.70
N SER A 263 -9.94 -26.18 8.83
CA SER A 263 -9.22 -26.79 7.70
C SER A 263 -8.82 -25.70 6.71
N ALA A 264 -7.62 -25.82 6.13
CA ALA A 264 -7.17 -24.94 5.07
C ALA A 264 -8.13 -25.00 3.86
N TYR A 265 -8.40 -23.85 3.26
CA TYR A 265 -9.25 -23.75 2.08
C TYR A 265 -8.64 -22.84 1.02
N ALA A 266 -9.06 -23.02 -0.23
CA ALA A 266 -8.66 -22.16 -1.34
C ALA A 266 -9.56 -20.93 -1.42
N SER A 267 -8.97 -19.73 -1.56
CA SER A 267 -9.71 -18.48 -1.76
C SER A 267 -9.00 -17.57 -2.75
N GLN A 268 -9.75 -16.72 -3.42
CA GLN A 268 -9.25 -15.69 -4.32
C GLN A 268 -9.61 -14.32 -3.73
N PHE A 269 -8.62 -13.46 -3.55
CA PHE A 269 -8.80 -12.10 -3.03
C PHE A 269 -8.66 -11.08 -4.16
N LYS A 270 -9.63 -10.17 -4.25
CA LYS A 270 -9.70 -9.17 -5.33
C LYS A 270 -9.57 -7.75 -4.77
N CYS A 271 -8.69 -7.57 -3.79
CA CYS A 271 -8.48 -6.28 -3.13
C CYS A 271 -7.38 -5.46 -3.83
N PHE A 272 -7.54 -4.14 -3.83
CA PHE A 272 -6.48 -3.21 -4.16
C PHE A 272 -5.72 -2.84 -2.86
N MET A 273 -4.39 -2.82 -2.91
CA MET A 273 -3.58 -2.62 -1.72
C MET A 273 -2.94 -1.24 -1.70
N PHE A 274 -2.99 -0.57 -0.55
CA PHE A 274 -2.31 0.69 -0.26
C PHE A 274 -1.35 0.51 0.92
N LEU A 275 -0.11 0.91 0.73
CA LEU A 275 0.94 0.80 1.75
C LEU A 275 1.59 2.16 1.98
N GLY A 276 1.60 2.65 3.22
CA GLY A 276 2.47 3.75 3.64
C GLY A 276 3.77 3.19 4.22
N THR A 277 4.91 3.75 3.83
CA THR A 277 6.21 3.33 4.35
C THR A 277 7.20 4.50 4.42
N ASN A 278 8.12 4.43 5.38
CA ASN A 278 9.26 5.34 5.50
C ASN A 278 10.55 4.72 4.93
N LYS A 279 10.48 3.47 4.46
CA LYS A 279 11.62 2.74 3.89
C LYS A 279 11.31 2.31 2.48
N PRO A 280 12.29 2.26 1.57
CA PRO A 280 12.06 1.75 0.24
C PRO A 280 11.68 0.27 0.27
N VAL A 281 10.81 -0.13 -0.66
CA VAL A 281 10.48 -1.54 -0.87
C VAL A 281 11.69 -2.25 -1.48
N LYS A 282 12.07 -3.40 -0.93
CA LYS A 282 13.19 -4.17 -1.46
C LYS A 282 12.85 -4.78 -2.83
N ILE A 283 13.54 -4.32 -3.83
CA ILE A 283 13.47 -4.84 -5.20
C ILE A 283 14.82 -5.46 -5.52
N THR A 284 14.91 -6.80 -5.52
CA THR A 284 16.18 -7.52 -5.59
C THR A 284 16.72 -7.71 -7.00
N ASP A 285 15.86 -7.71 -8.01
CA ASP A 285 16.25 -7.87 -9.41
C ASP A 285 15.25 -7.24 -10.38
N ALA A 286 15.69 -6.99 -11.62
CA ALA A 286 14.85 -6.39 -12.65
C ALA A 286 13.75 -7.35 -13.19
N LYS A 287 13.81 -8.63 -12.84
CA LYS A 287 12.78 -9.64 -13.17
C LYS A 287 11.79 -9.86 -12.05
N SER A 288 11.98 -9.20 -10.90
CA SER A 288 11.07 -9.34 -9.77
C SER A 288 9.63 -9.05 -10.23
N GLY A 289 8.76 -10.01 -9.99
CA GLY A 289 7.33 -9.83 -10.24
C GLY A 289 6.74 -8.63 -9.49
N LEU A 290 7.43 -8.16 -8.46
CA LEU A 290 7.05 -7.02 -7.64
C LEU A 290 7.17 -5.69 -8.40
N ILE A 291 8.23 -5.50 -9.22
CA ILE A 291 8.45 -4.26 -9.99
C ILE A 291 7.23 -3.92 -10.84
N ARG A 292 6.77 -4.85 -11.63
CA ARG A 292 5.64 -4.62 -12.54
C ARG A 292 4.30 -4.38 -11.83
N ARG A 293 4.23 -4.67 -10.52
CA ARG A 293 3.02 -4.55 -9.72
C ARG A 293 2.98 -3.32 -8.82
N LEU A 294 4.12 -2.70 -8.59
CA LEU A 294 4.25 -1.58 -7.68
C LEU A 294 4.08 -0.25 -8.41
N ILE A 295 3.22 0.62 -7.87
CA ILE A 295 3.15 2.04 -8.21
C ILE A 295 3.63 2.79 -6.98
N ASP A 296 4.77 3.48 -7.09
CA ASP A 296 5.29 4.33 -6.02
C ASP A 296 4.75 5.75 -6.13
N VAL A 297 4.51 6.34 -4.97
CA VAL A 297 4.05 7.72 -4.82
C VAL A 297 4.90 8.39 -3.76
N GLU A 298 5.49 9.52 -4.11
CA GLU A 298 6.29 10.34 -3.20
C GLU A 298 5.57 11.65 -2.88
N PRO A 299 5.37 11.97 -1.59
CA PRO A 299 4.89 13.29 -1.19
C PRO A 299 5.86 14.40 -1.59
N SER A 300 5.34 15.60 -1.85
CA SER A 300 6.12 16.80 -2.22
C SER A 300 7.13 17.24 -1.16
N GLY A 301 6.93 16.83 0.10
CA GLY A 301 7.68 17.32 1.26
C GLY A 301 7.12 18.62 1.86
N GLU A 302 6.19 19.28 1.18
CA GLU A 302 5.55 20.48 1.66
C GLU A 302 4.63 20.19 2.86
N LYS A 303 4.51 21.17 3.78
CA LYS A 303 3.73 21.03 4.99
C LYS A 303 2.57 22.01 5.05
N ILE A 304 1.42 21.53 5.44
CA ILE A 304 0.25 22.37 5.68
C ILE A 304 0.25 22.82 7.15
N PRO A 305 0.07 24.13 7.45
CA PRO A 305 -0.05 24.60 8.84
C PRO A 305 -1.15 23.87 9.61
N ALA A 306 -0.90 23.48 10.86
CA ALA A 306 -1.78 22.58 11.64
C ALA A 306 -3.24 23.04 11.75
N LYS A 307 -3.49 24.36 11.81
CA LYS A 307 -4.86 24.91 11.85
C LYS A 307 -5.57 24.68 10.52
N LYS A 308 -4.90 25.01 9.40
CA LYS A 308 -5.42 24.84 8.05
C LYS A 308 -5.64 23.36 7.72
N TYR A 309 -4.70 22.51 8.11
CA TYR A 309 -4.82 21.06 7.95
C TYR A 309 -6.09 20.50 8.59
N ARG A 310 -6.36 20.86 9.85
CA ARG A 310 -7.58 20.40 10.56
C ARG A 310 -8.86 20.87 9.88
N ASP A 311 -8.88 22.12 9.41
CA ASP A 311 -10.03 22.66 8.68
C ASP A 311 -10.26 21.94 7.34
N LEU A 312 -9.20 21.72 6.56
CA LEU A 312 -9.30 21.00 5.28
C LEU A 312 -9.77 19.55 5.47
N VAL A 313 -9.16 18.80 6.40
CA VAL A 313 -9.54 17.40 6.65
C VAL A 313 -11.00 17.30 7.11
N GLY A 314 -11.47 18.24 7.95
CA GLY A 314 -12.88 18.28 8.34
C GLY A 314 -13.84 18.58 7.20
N LYS A 315 -13.43 19.41 6.23
CA LYS A 315 -14.24 19.69 5.03
C LYS A 315 -14.25 18.54 4.03
N VAL A 316 -13.13 17.82 3.88
CA VAL A 316 -13.03 16.62 3.02
C VAL A 316 -14.08 15.57 3.38
N ASP A 317 -14.48 15.45 4.65
CA ASP A 317 -15.52 14.52 5.07
C ASP A 317 -16.89 14.76 4.39
N PHE A 318 -17.14 15.98 3.92
CA PHE A 318 -18.36 16.34 3.17
C PHE A 318 -18.16 16.25 1.64
N GLU A 319 -16.95 16.04 1.16
CA GLU A 319 -16.61 15.97 -0.26
C GLU A 319 -16.44 14.52 -0.79
N LEU A 320 -16.54 13.49 0.08
CA LEU A 320 -16.16 12.10 -0.24
C LEU A 320 -16.83 11.56 -1.52
N GLY A 321 -18.10 11.84 -1.74
CA GLY A 321 -18.81 11.39 -2.93
C GLY A 321 -18.34 12.09 -4.20
N ALA A 322 -18.09 13.40 -4.12
CA ALA A 322 -17.54 14.19 -5.21
C ALA A 322 -16.10 13.80 -5.54
N ILE A 323 -15.28 13.50 -4.52
CA ILE A 323 -13.92 12.97 -4.69
C ILE A 323 -13.97 11.63 -5.42
N ALA A 324 -14.85 10.73 -4.99
CA ALA A 324 -15.01 9.42 -5.62
C ALA A 324 -15.40 9.57 -7.10
N TRP A 325 -16.35 10.48 -7.40
CA TRP A 325 -16.77 10.77 -8.77
C TRP A 325 -15.63 11.34 -9.61
N TYR A 326 -14.89 12.30 -9.07
CA TYR A 326 -13.73 12.92 -9.72
C TYR A 326 -12.62 11.89 -10.00
N CYS A 327 -12.24 11.07 -9.01
CA CYS A 327 -11.23 10.03 -9.18
C CYS A 327 -11.68 8.99 -10.23
N LYS A 328 -12.97 8.65 -10.28
CA LYS A 328 -13.52 7.78 -11.34
C LYS A 328 -13.30 8.37 -12.73
N ASP A 329 -13.56 9.68 -12.92
CA ASP A 329 -13.32 10.37 -14.17
C ASP A 329 -11.83 10.38 -14.57
N VAL A 330 -10.94 10.64 -13.60
CA VAL A 330 -9.48 10.54 -13.79
C VAL A 330 -9.08 9.14 -14.27
N TYR A 331 -9.60 8.10 -13.65
CA TYR A 331 -9.31 6.70 -14.03
C TYR A 331 -9.85 6.39 -15.43
N GLU A 332 -11.08 6.74 -15.75
CA GLU A 332 -11.68 6.46 -17.06
C GLU A 332 -10.91 7.11 -18.22
N LYS A 333 -10.36 8.31 -18.00
CA LYS A 333 -9.50 9.01 -18.97
C LYS A 333 -8.12 8.39 -19.13
N ASN A 334 -7.60 7.78 -18.06
CA ASN A 334 -6.22 7.28 -17.98
C ASN A 334 -6.14 5.76 -17.71
N LYS A 335 -7.12 4.98 -18.16
CA LYS A 335 -7.33 3.59 -17.76
C LYS A 335 -6.09 2.70 -17.87
N HIS A 336 -5.30 2.85 -18.92
CA HIS A 336 -4.13 2.02 -19.24
C HIS A 336 -2.79 2.70 -18.95
N ARG A 337 -2.80 3.89 -18.35
CA ARG A 337 -1.59 4.70 -18.15
C ARG A 337 -0.50 4.00 -17.34
N TYR A 338 -0.89 3.18 -16.37
CA TYR A 338 0.04 2.50 -15.46
C TYR A 338 0.23 1.01 -15.76
N ASP A 339 -0.23 0.49 -16.90
CA ASP A 339 -0.07 -0.94 -17.25
C ASP A 339 1.42 -1.32 -17.28
N ASP A 340 2.25 -0.52 -17.95
CA ASP A 340 3.70 -0.73 -18.11
C ASP A 340 4.53 0.16 -17.16
N TYR A 341 3.92 0.69 -16.11
CA TYR A 341 4.60 1.55 -15.14
C TYR A 341 5.73 0.82 -14.43
N VAL A 342 6.88 1.49 -14.33
CA VAL A 342 8.07 1.03 -13.61
C VAL A 342 8.41 2.03 -12.50
N PRO A 343 8.51 1.61 -11.23
CA PRO A 343 8.80 2.48 -10.09
C PRO A 343 10.30 2.81 -10.04
N THR A 344 10.77 3.70 -10.92
CA THR A 344 12.19 4.00 -11.13
C THR A 344 12.85 4.60 -9.90
N ARG A 345 12.15 5.51 -9.19
CA ARG A 345 12.64 6.10 -7.94
C ARG A 345 12.82 5.06 -6.84
N MET A 346 11.83 4.18 -6.67
CA MET A 346 11.91 3.08 -5.70
C MET A 346 13.03 2.10 -6.04
N LEU A 347 13.24 1.81 -7.33
CA LEU A 347 14.37 1.02 -7.81
C LEU A 347 15.70 1.68 -7.43
N GLY A 348 15.86 2.98 -7.69
CA GLY A 348 17.03 3.75 -7.30
C GLY A 348 17.30 3.73 -5.80
N ALA A 349 16.25 3.78 -4.98
CA ALA A 349 16.38 3.76 -3.53
C ALA A 349 16.72 2.37 -2.95
N SER A 350 16.50 1.28 -3.69
CA SER A 350 16.57 -0.08 -3.15
C SER A 350 17.46 -1.07 -3.90
N ASN A 351 17.98 -0.71 -5.07
CA ASN A 351 18.72 -1.63 -5.94
C ASN A 351 20.07 -1.03 -6.37
N ASP A 352 21.15 -1.48 -5.73
CA ASP A 352 22.52 -1.03 -6.02
C ASP A 352 22.94 -1.34 -7.47
N PHE A 353 22.44 -2.44 -8.05
CA PHE A 353 22.74 -2.77 -9.46
C PHE A 353 22.04 -1.80 -10.42
N TYR A 354 20.81 -1.41 -10.13
CA TYR A 354 20.12 -0.38 -10.91
C TYR A 354 20.87 0.96 -10.85
N ASN A 355 21.35 1.34 -9.67
CA ASN A 355 22.14 2.56 -9.48
C ASN A 355 23.47 2.49 -10.25
N PHE A 356 24.13 1.32 -10.27
CA PHE A 356 25.30 1.09 -11.14
C PHE A 356 24.96 1.28 -12.63
N MET A 357 23.85 0.73 -13.08
CA MET A 357 23.41 0.87 -14.49
C MET A 357 23.09 2.34 -14.83
N LEU A 358 22.51 3.07 -13.88
CA LEU A 358 22.23 4.51 -14.01
C LEU A 358 23.52 5.33 -14.06
N ASP A 359 24.48 5.06 -13.16
CA ASP A 359 25.79 5.71 -13.15
C ASP A 359 26.55 5.47 -14.48
N SER A 360 26.40 4.28 -15.04
CA SER A 360 27.03 3.88 -16.31
C SER A 360 26.20 4.23 -17.56
N TYR A 361 25.04 4.89 -17.41
CA TYR A 361 24.06 5.10 -18.47
C TYR A 361 24.63 5.73 -19.74
N TYR A 362 25.35 6.84 -19.62
CA TYR A 362 25.88 7.56 -20.78
C TYR A 362 26.91 6.74 -21.56
N ILE A 363 27.69 5.90 -20.84
CA ILE A 363 28.67 5.01 -21.46
C ILE A 363 27.94 3.94 -22.26
N PHE A 364 26.97 3.28 -21.66
CA PHE A 364 26.22 2.21 -22.32
C PHE A 364 25.33 2.72 -23.44
N LYS A 365 24.74 3.91 -23.33
CA LYS A 365 23.97 4.56 -24.38
C LYS A 365 24.84 4.95 -25.59
N LYS A 366 26.03 5.52 -25.34
CA LYS A 366 26.95 5.94 -26.39
C LYS A 366 27.54 4.76 -27.15
N GLU A 367 27.90 3.69 -26.46
CA GLU A 367 28.58 2.54 -27.01
C GLU A 367 27.62 1.44 -27.50
N ASP A 368 26.33 1.55 -27.17
CA ASP A 368 25.25 0.56 -27.42
C ASP A 368 25.60 -0.88 -27.03
N GLY A 369 26.67 -1.09 -26.31
CA GLY A 369 27.07 -2.39 -25.84
C GLY A 369 28.32 -2.40 -25.00
N VAL A 370 28.53 -3.54 -24.31
CA VAL A 370 29.66 -3.73 -23.40
C VAL A 370 30.09 -5.20 -23.33
N SER A 371 31.39 -5.46 -23.20
CA SER A 371 31.86 -6.80 -22.84
C SER A 371 31.67 -7.09 -21.37
N LEU A 372 31.39 -8.36 -21.00
CA LEU A 372 31.26 -8.78 -19.62
C LEU A 372 32.49 -8.41 -18.76
N LYS A 373 33.70 -8.50 -19.34
CA LYS A 373 34.92 -8.14 -18.65
C LYS A 373 34.95 -6.66 -18.25
N ARG A 374 34.57 -5.79 -19.19
CA ARG A 374 34.55 -4.33 -18.95
C ARG A 374 33.42 -3.94 -17.99
N ALA A 375 32.21 -4.46 -18.23
CA ALA A 375 31.07 -4.20 -17.33
C ALA A 375 31.35 -4.65 -15.89
N TRP A 376 32.01 -5.80 -15.72
CA TRP A 376 32.43 -6.27 -14.40
C TRP A 376 33.46 -5.35 -13.74
N ALA A 377 34.46 -4.88 -14.50
CA ALA A 377 35.44 -3.94 -13.96
C ALA A 377 34.79 -2.63 -13.53
N MET A 378 33.87 -2.09 -14.32
CA MET A 378 33.08 -0.90 -13.96
C MET A 378 32.25 -1.13 -12.70
N TYR A 379 31.59 -2.29 -12.59
CA TYR A 379 30.80 -2.66 -11.41
C TYR A 379 31.65 -2.83 -10.15
N ASP A 380 32.83 -3.40 -10.26
CA ASP A 380 33.78 -3.55 -9.14
C ASP A 380 34.25 -2.17 -8.64
N THR A 381 34.56 -1.26 -9.56
CA THR A 381 34.90 0.15 -9.23
C THR A 381 33.73 0.84 -8.54
N TYR A 382 32.52 0.73 -9.09
CA TYR A 382 31.30 1.29 -8.48
C TYR A 382 31.06 0.76 -7.07
N ASN A 383 31.19 -0.56 -6.84
CA ASN A 383 30.99 -1.15 -5.52
C ASN A 383 32.00 -0.63 -4.48
N GLN A 384 33.24 -0.39 -4.89
CA GLN A 384 34.27 0.16 -4.00
C GLN A 384 33.96 1.63 -3.66
N GLU A 385 33.55 2.42 -4.63
CA GLU A 385 33.20 3.84 -4.47
C GLU A 385 31.92 4.03 -3.67
N ALA A 386 30.83 3.28 -4.02
CA ALA A 386 29.53 3.34 -3.37
C ALA A 386 29.45 2.57 -2.05
N LYS A 387 30.53 1.83 -1.67
CA LYS A 387 30.61 1.00 -0.47
C LYS A 387 29.44 0.03 -0.35
N VAL A 388 29.12 -0.66 -1.45
CA VAL A 388 28.00 -1.61 -1.49
C VAL A 388 28.24 -2.75 -0.52
N SER A 389 27.33 -2.94 0.43
CA SER A 389 27.49 -3.93 1.52
C SER A 389 27.47 -5.38 1.04
N TYR A 390 26.68 -5.68 -0.01
CA TYR A 390 26.50 -7.04 -0.55
C TYR A 390 26.52 -7.00 -2.08
N PRO A 391 27.72 -6.86 -2.70
CA PRO A 391 27.83 -6.84 -4.15
C PRO A 391 27.46 -8.19 -4.76
N TYR A 392 26.93 -8.16 -5.98
CA TYR A 392 26.60 -9.39 -6.69
C TYR A 392 27.85 -10.23 -6.96
N SER A 393 27.68 -11.56 -6.85
CA SER A 393 28.67 -12.49 -7.41
C SER A 393 28.75 -12.33 -8.93
N ARG A 394 29.87 -12.70 -9.54
CA ARG A 394 30.06 -12.59 -10.99
C ARG A 394 29.00 -13.34 -11.80
N ARG A 395 28.43 -14.40 -11.26
CA ARG A 395 27.33 -15.14 -11.87
C ARG A 395 26.03 -14.33 -11.82
N ALA A 396 25.66 -13.83 -10.64
CA ALA A 396 24.46 -13.01 -10.45
C ALA A 396 24.55 -11.71 -11.28
N PHE A 397 25.72 -11.06 -11.29
CA PHE A 397 25.99 -9.89 -12.12
C PHE A 397 25.72 -10.18 -13.61
N ARG A 398 26.23 -11.31 -14.13
CA ARG A 398 26.03 -11.70 -15.52
C ARG A 398 24.54 -11.90 -15.84
N GLU A 399 23.82 -12.57 -14.96
CA GLU A 399 22.38 -12.83 -15.11
C GLU A 399 21.58 -11.52 -15.06
N GLU A 400 21.93 -10.60 -14.16
CA GLU A 400 21.26 -9.31 -14.04
C GLU A 400 21.58 -8.36 -15.20
N LEU A 401 22.82 -8.32 -15.67
CA LEU A 401 23.24 -7.49 -16.79
C LEU A 401 22.43 -7.78 -18.07
N MET A 402 22.04 -9.04 -18.30
CA MET A 402 21.19 -9.43 -19.42
C MET A 402 19.81 -8.76 -19.42
N ASN A 403 19.33 -8.31 -18.28
CA ASN A 403 18.01 -7.65 -18.19
C ASN A 403 18.04 -6.23 -18.79
N TYR A 404 19.22 -5.62 -18.89
CA TYR A 404 19.42 -4.25 -19.35
C TYR A 404 19.90 -4.16 -20.80
N PHE A 405 20.15 -5.29 -21.45
CA PHE A 405 20.51 -5.37 -22.85
C PHE A 405 19.56 -6.31 -23.61
N SER A 406 19.34 -6.03 -24.89
CA SER A 406 18.42 -6.82 -25.73
C SER A 406 19.09 -8.03 -26.36
N ASP A 407 20.39 -7.99 -26.59
CA ASP A 407 21.13 -9.03 -27.30
C ASP A 407 22.41 -9.43 -26.57
N TYR A 408 22.81 -10.70 -26.75
CA TYR A 408 24.03 -11.27 -26.20
C TYR A 408 24.74 -12.12 -27.22
N LYS A 409 26.04 -11.86 -27.40
CA LYS A 409 26.92 -12.65 -28.28
C LYS A 409 28.10 -13.20 -27.51
N GLU A 410 28.38 -14.49 -27.68
CA GLU A 410 29.54 -15.11 -27.03
C GLU A 410 30.86 -14.52 -27.53
N ARG A 411 30.89 -14.14 -28.81
CA ARG A 411 32.01 -13.46 -29.48
C ARG A 411 31.47 -12.35 -30.38
N ALA A 412 32.00 -11.15 -30.24
CA ALA A 412 31.65 -9.98 -31.03
C ALA A 412 32.87 -9.08 -31.22
N GLU A 413 32.74 -8.09 -32.08
CA GLU A 413 33.67 -6.95 -32.18
C GLU A 413 33.08 -5.78 -31.41
N ASN A 414 33.91 -5.09 -30.61
CA ASN A 414 33.50 -3.86 -29.94
C ASN A 414 33.52 -2.68 -30.92
N MET A 415 33.12 -1.49 -30.47
CA MET A 415 33.14 -0.26 -31.29
C MET A 415 34.51 0.07 -31.89
N ASN A 416 35.61 -0.42 -31.31
CA ASN A 416 36.97 -0.19 -31.77
C ASN A 416 37.48 -1.31 -32.69
N GLY A 417 36.62 -2.27 -33.09
CA GLY A 417 37.00 -3.40 -33.95
C GLY A 417 37.76 -4.51 -33.21
N GLU A 418 37.89 -4.47 -31.90
CA GLU A 418 38.53 -5.53 -31.12
C GLU A 418 37.60 -6.71 -30.91
N ARG A 419 38.11 -7.92 -31.02
CA ARG A 419 37.36 -9.14 -30.73
C ARG A 419 37.26 -9.36 -29.23
N VAL A 420 36.03 -9.34 -28.74
CA VAL A 420 35.71 -9.52 -27.32
C VAL A 420 34.80 -10.74 -27.08
N ARG A 421 34.89 -11.32 -25.89
CA ARG A 421 34.02 -12.43 -25.47
C ARG A 421 32.90 -11.91 -24.58
N SER A 422 31.74 -12.55 -24.64
CA SER A 422 30.55 -12.24 -23.82
C SER A 422 30.16 -10.78 -23.96
N TYR A 423 29.69 -10.40 -25.12
CA TYR A 423 29.30 -9.03 -25.47
C TYR A 423 27.80 -8.87 -25.38
N TYR A 424 27.35 -7.81 -24.73
CA TYR A 424 25.97 -7.38 -24.58
C TYR A 424 25.75 -6.15 -25.45
N SER A 425 24.66 -6.10 -26.22
CA SER A 425 24.31 -4.98 -27.10
C SER A 425 22.82 -4.66 -27.04
N GLY A 426 22.45 -3.48 -27.57
CA GLY A 426 21.08 -2.97 -27.48
C GLY A 426 20.71 -2.59 -26.05
N PHE A 427 21.33 -1.53 -25.55
CA PHE A 427 21.07 -1.03 -24.21
C PHE A 427 19.64 -0.51 -24.09
N LYS A 428 18.87 -1.02 -23.09
CA LYS A 428 17.47 -0.67 -22.84
C LYS A 428 17.35 0.64 -22.09
N TYR A 429 17.68 1.75 -22.73
CA TYR A 429 17.67 3.09 -22.15
C TYR A 429 16.27 3.55 -21.71
N GLU A 430 15.21 2.99 -22.27
CA GLU A 430 13.82 3.29 -21.89
C GLU A 430 13.49 2.96 -20.44
N LYS A 431 14.26 2.09 -19.78
CA LYS A 431 14.13 1.81 -18.34
C LYS A 431 14.53 2.97 -17.44
N PHE A 432 15.15 4.00 -17.98
CA PHE A 432 15.73 5.13 -17.26
C PHE A 432 15.10 6.48 -17.66
N LYS A 433 14.06 6.49 -18.49
CA LYS A 433 13.47 7.72 -19.05
C LYS A 433 13.05 8.75 -17.99
N GLU A 434 12.47 8.31 -16.88
CA GLU A 434 12.01 9.21 -15.82
C GLU A 434 13.13 9.98 -15.11
N PHE A 435 14.38 9.48 -15.14
CA PHE A 435 15.54 10.17 -14.59
C PHE A 435 16.20 11.14 -15.56
N LEU A 436 15.79 11.15 -16.82
CA LEU A 436 16.48 11.80 -17.92
C LEU A 436 15.59 12.80 -18.67
N GLU A 437 14.38 13.08 -18.18
CA GLU A 437 13.45 14.02 -18.80
C GLU A 437 13.72 15.50 -18.50
N ASP A 438 14.76 15.84 -17.74
CA ASP A 438 15.35 17.17 -17.83
C ASP A 438 16.29 17.19 -19.05
N PRO A 439 15.90 17.77 -20.20
CA PRO A 439 16.83 17.95 -21.28
C PRO A 439 17.97 18.82 -20.78
N PRO A 440 19.24 18.50 -21.07
CA PRO A 440 20.30 19.44 -20.84
C PRO A 440 19.93 20.76 -21.57
N PRO A 441 20.12 21.93 -20.96
CA PRO A 441 19.79 23.20 -21.59
C PRO A 441 20.44 23.27 -22.97
N GLY A 442 19.58 23.38 -24.01
CA GLY A 442 19.83 23.75 -25.38
C GLY A 442 21.08 23.23 -26.07
N ASP A 443 20.88 22.45 -27.13
CA ASP A 443 21.86 22.29 -28.22
C ASP A 443 22.20 23.64 -28.85
N ASP A 444 23.20 24.33 -28.26
CA ASP A 444 24.05 25.23 -29.00
C ASP A 444 25.38 24.54 -29.22
N ALA A 445 25.67 24.33 -30.49
CA ALA A 445 26.81 23.59 -30.98
C ALA A 445 28.13 24.09 -30.34
N GLY A 446 28.82 23.20 -29.65
CA GLY A 446 30.23 23.32 -29.42
C GLY A 446 30.73 23.64 -28.04
N ASN A 447 30.13 23.11 -26.97
CA ASN A 447 30.82 22.97 -25.70
C ASN A 447 30.36 21.69 -25.01
N ASP A 448 31.26 20.73 -24.85
CA ASP A 448 31.11 19.66 -23.87
C ASP A 448 30.75 20.27 -22.53
N PRO A 449 29.71 19.73 -21.79
CA PRO A 449 29.49 20.13 -20.43
C PRO A 449 30.79 19.83 -19.66
N PRO A 450 31.32 20.78 -18.90
CA PRO A 450 32.61 20.57 -18.26
C PRO A 450 32.50 19.37 -17.33
N ALA A 451 33.42 18.43 -17.47
CA ALA A 451 33.69 17.36 -16.51
C ALA A 451 33.91 17.91 -15.06
N SER A 452 33.92 19.21 -14.92
CA SER A 452 34.12 19.97 -13.70
C SER A 452 33.02 19.85 -12.67
N SER A 453 31.72 19.68 -13.04
CA SER A 453 30.65 19.71 -12.03
C SER A 453 30.64 18.47 -11.12
N TRP A 454 31.01 17.29 -11.65
CA TRP A 454 31.12 16.07 -10.83
C TRP A 454 32.44 15.97 -10.08
N VAL A 455 33.53 16.50 -10.65
CA VAL A 455 34.82 16.64 -9.98
C VAL A 455 34.71 17.66 -8.86
N GLU A 456 34.06 18.82 -9.09
CA GLU A 456 33.79 19.83 -8.06
C GLU A 456 32.91 19.28 -6.92
N LEU A 457 31.88 18.47 -7.21
CA LEU A 457 31.06 17.79 -6.18
C LEU A 457 31.88 16.76 -5.39
N LYS A 458 32.74 15.97 -6.04
CA LYS A 458 33.62 14.99 -5.37
C LYS A 458 34.70 15.72 -4.53
N GLU A 459 35.30 16.78 -5.04
CA GLU A 459 36.25 17.60 -4.30
C GLU A 459 35.57 18.32 -3.12
N GLN A 460 34.35 18.83 -3.29
CA GLN A 460 33.56 19.43 -2.21
C GLN A 460 33.18 18.40 -1.14
N HIS A 461 32.80 17.17 -1.53
CA HIS A 461 32.56 16.08 -0.60
C HIS A 461 33.82 15.67 0.18
N SER A 462 34.96 15.59 -0.48
CA SER A 462 36.24 15.27 0.17
C SER A 462 36.64 16.36 1.16
N LEU A 463 36.61 17.61 0.73
CA LEU A 463 36.91 18.77 1.56
C LEU A 463 35.98 18.88 2.77
N PHE A 464 34.68 18.62 2.57
CA PHE A 464 33.69 18.63 3.64
C PHE A 464 33.90 17.48 4.65
N ASN A 465 34.24 16.28 4.19
CA ASN A 465 34.55 15.15 5.07
C ASN A 465 35.79 15.44 5.93
N ASP A 466 36.79 16.11 5.37
CA ASP A 466 38.00 16.50 6.10
C ASP A 466 37.69 17.60 7.12
N ILE A 467 36.87 18.58 6.77
CA ILE A 467 36.38 19.61 7.69
C ILE A 467 35.59 19.02 8.84
N CYS A 468 34.69 18.05 8.55
CA CYS A 468 33.93 17.36 9.59
C CYS A 468 34.81 16.53 10.51
N LYS A 469 35.83 15.83 9.99
CA LYS A 469 36.81 15.11 10.81
C LYS A 469 37.60 16.04 11.72
N ASP A 470 38.05 17.18 11.17
CA ASP A 470 38.77 18.18 11.93
C ASP A 470 37.91 18.83 13.01
N CYS A 471 36.64 19.12 12.71
CA CYS A 471 35.68 19.64 13.69
C CYS A 471 35.42 18.65 14.82
N LEU A 472 35.26 17.36 14.51
CA LEU A 472 35.09 16.31 15.51
C LEU A 472 36.32 16.13 16.39
N ALA A 473 37.52 16.15 15.78
CA ALA A 473 38.76 16.04 16.52
C ALA A 473 38.97 17.26 17.44
N GLN A 474 38.63 18.45 16.96
CA GLN A 474 38.69 19.67 17.77
C GLN A 474 37.68 19.66 18.90
N TYR A 475 36.45 19.23 18.65
CA TYR A 475 35.41 19.10 19.69
C TYR A 475 35.82 18.10 20.79
N ALA A 476 36.40 16.96 20.41
CA ALA A 476 36.89 15.95 21.35
C ALA A 476 38.04 16.49 22.25
N ASN A 477 38.85 17.40 21.74
CA ASN A 477 39.99 18.00 22.44
C ASN A 477 39.64 19.26 23.23
N GLU A 478 38.43 19.82 23.06
CA GLU A 478 38.02 21.01 23.82
C GLU A 478 37.69 20.66 25.28
N ASN A 479 38.02 21.54 26.20
CA ASN A 479 37.69 21.45 27.61
C ASN A 479 36.46 22.27 27.92
N GLY A 480 35.52 21.74 28.70
CA GLY A 480 34.33 22.46 29.15
C GLY A 480 33.06 21.65 28.98
N THR A 481 31.93 22.29 29.18
CA THR A 481 30.59 21.70 28.94
C THR A 481 30.36 21.50 27.44
N PRO A 482 29.49 20.56 27.01
CA PRO A 482 29.18 20.34 25.60
C PRO A 482 28.83 21.61 24.84
N MET A 483 28.14 22.56 25.48
CA MET A 483 27.74 23.83 24.88
C MET A 483 28.93 24.79 24.68
N GLN A 484 29.87 24.81 25.61
CA GLN A 484 31.09 25.60 25.50
C GLN A 484 32.03 25.07 24.40
N LYS A 485 32.16 23.74 24.35
CA LYS A 485 32.90 23.06 23.28
C LYS A 485 32.33 23.39 21.91
N TRP A 486 31.01 23.36 21.78
CA TRP A 486 30.33 23.68 20.53
C TRP A 486 30.52 25.11 20.09
N GLU A 487 30.36 26.09 20.98
CA GLU A 487 30.60 27.51 20.64
C GLU A 487 32.04 27.78 20.15
N ASN A 488 33.01 27.09 20.73
CA ASN A 488 34.40 27.19 20.29
C ASN A 488 34.62 26.60 18.89
N VAL A 489 33.98 25.49 18.57
CA VAL A 489 34.09 24.88 17.23
C VAL A 489 33.33 25.72 16.20
N LYS A 490 32.12 26.20 16.54
CA LYS A 490 31.29 27.03 15.67
C LYS A 490 31.97 28.32 15.20
N THR A 491 32.71 28.97 16.07
CA THR A 491 33.48 30.20 15.69
C THR A 491 34.51 29.94 14.62
N ARG A 492 34.99 28.70 14.48
CA ARG A 492 35.97 28.30 13.46
C ARG A 492 35.32 27.91 12.13
N LEU A 493 34.04 27.54 12.16
CA LEU A 493 33.26 27.20 10.95
C LEU A 493 32.75 28.44 10.20
N THR A 494 32.69 29.61 10.83
CA THR A 494 32.17 30.84 10.23
C THR A 494 33.00 31.40 9.07
N GLY A 495 34.20 30.86 8.80
CA GLY A 495 35.04 31.21 7.65
C GLY A 495 34.75 30.44 6.36
N ILE A 496 33.79 29.50 6.38
CA ILE A 496 33.47 28.66 5.23
C ILE A 496 32.25 29.25 4.51
N ASP A 497 32.32 29.37 3.18
CA ASP A 497 31.16 29.75 2.36
C ASP A 497 30.16 28.61 2.31
N THR A 498 29.28 28.56 3.33
CA THR A 498 28.27 27.52 3.52
C THR A 498 27.22 27.48 2.41
N LYS A 499 27.12 28.51 1.54
CA LYS A 499 26.17 28.56 0.41
C LYS A 499 26.48 27.56 -0.69
N LYS A 500 27.66 26.94 -0.67
CA LYS A 500 28.09 25.94 -1.67
C LYS A 500 28.05 24.51 -1.19
N LEU A 501 27.62 24.24 0.06
CA LEU A 501 27.67 22.92 0.66
C LEU A 501 26.24 22.37 0.82
N HIS A 502 25.90 21.39 0.01
CA HIS A 502 24.68 20.61 0.15
C HIS A 502 24.89 19.40 1.08
N TYR A 503 23.82 18.86 1.59
CA TYR A 503 23.74 17.76 2.56
C TYR A 503 24.84 16.69 2.41
N VAL A 504 25.53 16.35 3.49
CA VAL A 504 26.50 15.24 3.55
C VAL A 504 26.13 14.27 4.67
N LYS A 505 25.92 13.01 4.33
CA LYS A 505 25.71 11.92 5.29
C LYS A 505 27.05 11.36 5.74
N VAL A 506 27.34 11.46 7.03
CA VAL A 506 28.56 10.93 7.66
C VAL A 506 28.28 9.53 8.22
N PRO A 507 29.21 8.53 8.12
CA PRO A 507 28.98 7.14 8.54
C PRO A 507 28.71 6.94 10.05
N GLU A 508 28.24 5.75 10.43
CA GLU A 508 27.79 5.38 11.78
C GLU A 508 28.65 5.92 12.93
N ASN A 509 27.98 6.42 13.96
CA ASN A 509 28.51 7.19 15.09
C ASN A 509 28.83 8.65 14.78
N HIS A 510 28.24 9.21 13.74
CA HIS A 510 28.59 10.49 13.18
C HIS A 510 27.38 11.41 13.11
N ILE A 511 27.68 12.69 13.16
CA ILE A 511 26.77 13.81 13.12
C ILE A 511 26.34 14.06 11.67
N VAL A 512 25.05 14.22 11.43
CA VAL A 512 24.53 14.75 10.17
C VAL A 512 24.55 16.28 10.27
N ILE A 513 25.36 16.94 9.46
CA ILE A 513 25.40 18.40 9.36
C ILE A 513 24.60 18.78 8.12
N ASP A 514 23.52 19.53 8.31
CA ASP A 514 22.71 20.08 7.24
C ASP A 514 23.04 21.56 7.10
N PHE A 515 23.65 21.95 5.98
CA PHE A 515 24.05 23.31 5.69
C PHE A 515 23.02 24.09 4.86
N ASP A 516 21.94 23.44 4.41
CA ASP A 516 20.89 24.08 3.61
C ASP A 516 19.78 24.74 4.44
N ILE A 517 19.89 24.74 5.76
CA ILE A 517 18.92 25.41 6.61
C ILE A 517 19.29 26.88 6.77
N PRO A 518 18.58 27.82 6.13
CA PRO A 518 18.82 29.24 6.37
C PRO A 518 18.28 29.62 7.74
N GLY A 519 19.17 29.90 8.71
CA GLY A 519 18.79 30.44 9.99
C GLY A 519 19.30 29.70 11.23
N PRO A 520 18.90 30.12 12.45
CA PRO A 520 19.40 29.58 13.71
C PRO A 520 19.07 28.12 14.00
N ASP A 521 18.16 27.49 13.22
CA ASP A 521 17.74 26.10 13.43
C ASP A 521 18.80 25.06 13.01
N GLY A 522 19.66 25.37 12.06
CA GLY A 522 20.80 24.52 11.67
C GLY A 522 21.82 24.35 12.79
N SER A 523 22.11 25.41 13.54
CA SER A 523 22.99 25.35 14.69
C SER A 523 22.43 24.51 15.84
N LYS A 524 21.13 24.56 16.08
CA LYS A 524 20.46 23.73 17.12
C LYS A 524 20.45 22.24 16.74
N SER A 525 20.32 21.93 15.46
CA SER A 525 20.39 20.55 14.96
C SER A 525 21.80 19.98 15.13
N PHE A 526 22.82 20.76 14.85
CA PHE A 526 24.22 20.40 15.05
C PHE A 526 24.57 20.23 16.53
N GLU A 527 24.13 21.15 17.41
CA GLU A 527 24.29 21.04 18.86
C GLU A 527 23.70 19.74 19.43
N ARG A 528 22.48 19.39 19.03
CA ARG A 528 21.81 18.15 19.48
C ARG A 528 22.55 16.91 19.04
N ASN A 529 23.04 16.88 17.82
CA ASN A 529 23.78 15.74 17.30
C ASN A 529 25.16 15.58 17.95
N LEU A 530 25.86 16.68 18.24
CA LEU A 530 27.13 16.68 18.99
C LEU A 530 26.94 16.17 20.43
N GLU A 531 25.90 16.60 21.13
CA GLU A 531 25.56 16.10 22.47
C GLU A 531 25.23 14.60 22.47
N ALA A 532 24.52 14.10 21.46
CA ALA A 532 24.22 12.68 21.30
C ALA A 532 25.49 11.85 21.02
N ALA A 533 26.44 12.38 20.25
CA ALA A 533 27.71 11.71 19.97
C ALA A 533 28.70 11.72 21.14
N SER A 534 28.53 12.63 22.11
CA SER A 534 29.39 12.74 23.31
C SER A 534 28.91 11.88 24.51
N LYS A 535 27.71 11.29 24.41
CA LYS A 535 27.16 10.31 25.36
C LYS A 535 27.45 8.91 24.92
#